data_7c55f976f7309f55e0ba35026bce5d53
#
_entry.id   7c55f976f7309f55e0ba35026bce5d53
#
_cell.length_a   1.000
_cell.length_b   1.000
_cell.length_c   1.000
_cell.angle_alpha   90.00
_cell.angle_beta   90.00
_cell.angle_gamma   90.00
#
_symmetry.space_group_name_H-M   'P 1'
#
loop_
_entity.id
_entity.type
_entity.pdbx_description
1 polymer ?
#
loop_
_entity_poly.entity_id
_entity_poly.type
_entity_poly.pdbx_seq_one_letter_code
_entity_poly.pdbx_strand_id
1 'polypeptide(L)'
;MLHFDNYTIRPLETTDLEPYFELVERNRTRLEDFFTGTVSRTKDLTATKVFLEDIDQKRAEKQYYPFIVVDNTTGNFIAFIDLKNVDWSIPKTEIGCYTDTQFAAKGITTKAMQLFVDYCFEQYGFKKIFLRTHHSNKAAQVIAEKCGFEVEGTIRMDYKTTSGEIVDLIYYGKVIKG
;
A
#
# COMPACT_ATOMS: atom_id res chain seq x y z
N MET A 1 13.71 -9.08 -0.14
CA MET A 1 13.48 -8.54 1.21
C MET A 1 14.29 -7.27 1.40
N LEU A 2 13.72 -6.27 2.05
CA LEU A 2 14.39 -5.02 2.39
C LEU A 2 14.41 -4.88 3.91
N HIS A 3 15.52 -4.37 4.45
CA HIS A 3 15.68 -4.20 5.89
C HIS A 3 15.97 -2.74 6.22
N PHE A 4 15.36 -2.22 7.26
CA PHE A 4 15.65 -0.89 7.81
C PHE A 4 15.33 -0.87 9.31
N ASP A 5 16.16 -0.20 10.09
CA ASP A 5 16.05 -0.20 11.56
C ASP A 5 15.81 -1.65 12.08
N ASN A 6 14.72 -1.86 12.80
CA ASN A 6 14.30 -3.17 13.29
C ASN A 6 13.16 -3.80 12.46
N TYR A 7 13.01 -3.41 11.20
CA TYR A 7 11.88 -3.83 10.36
C TYR A 7 12.33 -4.50 9.08
N THR A 8 11.49 -5.40 8.59
CA THR A 8 11.67 -6.09 7.29
C THR A 8 10.46 -5.85 6.41
N ILE A 9 10.68 -5.43 5.16
CA ILE A 9 9.66 -5.43 4.10
C ILE A 9 9.85 -6.70 3.28
N ARG A 10 8.82 -7.52 3.20
CA ARG A 10 8.81 -8.74 2.40
C ARG A 10 7.49 -8.94 1.65
N PRO A 11 7.47 -9.75 0.60
CA PRO A 11 6.20 -10.14 -0.02
C PRO A 11 5.22 -10.70 1.01
N LEU A 12 3.94 -10.39 0.84
CA LEU A 12 2.85 -11.06 1.55
C LEU A 12 2.64 -12.44 0.91
N GLU A 13 2.53 -13.48 1.73
CA GLU A 13 2.44 -14.87 1.29
C GLU A 13 1.12 -15.53 1.74
N THR A 14 0.79 -16.66 1.14
CA THR A 14 -0.43 -17.42 1.49
C THR A 14 -0.44 -17.93 2.93
N THR A 15 0.73 -18.11 3.52
CA THR A 15 0.93 -18.53 4.92
C THR A 15 0.68 -17.42 5.94
N ASP A 16 0.51 -16.19 5.50
CA ASP A 16 0.35 -15.00 6.36
C ASP A 16 -1.13 -14.72 6.75
N LEU A 17 -2.01 -15.70 6.64
CA LEU A 17 -3.45 -15.52 6.77
C LEU A 17 -3.85 -14.81 8.07
N GLU A 18 -3.54 -15.41 9.21
CA GLU A 18 -3.94 -14.88 10.52
C GLU A 18 -3.27 -13.54 10.83
N PRO A 19 -1.92 -13.40 10.72
CA PRO A 19 -1.26 -12.13 11.02
C PRO A 19 -1.72 -10.97 10.12
N TYR A 20 -2.03 -11.25 8.85
CA TYR A 20 -2.53 -10.23 7.93
C TYR A 20 -3.97 -9.84 8.26
N PHE A 21 -4.84 -10.81 8.51
CA PHE A 21 -6.21 -10.55 8.92
C PHE A 21 -6.25 -9.73 10.21
N GLU A 22 -5.46 -10.08 11.22
CA GLU A 22 -5.36 -9.33 12.47
C GLU A 22 -4.88 -7.88 12.27
N LEU A 23 -3.90 -7.65 11.38
CA LEU A 23 -3.47 -6.29 11.04
C LEU A 23 -4.64 -5.46 10.49
N VAL A 24 -5.44 -6.04 9.60
CA VAL A 24 -6.60 -5.36 9.03
C VAL A 24 -7.67 -5.12 10.10
N GLU A 25 -7.99 -6.12 10.92
CA GLU A 25 -9.02 -6.01 11.97
C GLU A 25 -8.71 -4.88 12.95
N ARG A 26 -7.47 -4.80 13.43
CA ARG A 26 -7.05 -3.71 14.33
C ARG A 26 -7.20 -2.32 13.74
N ASN A 27 -7.24 -2.21 12.42
CA ASN A 27 -7.29 -0.94 11.69
C ASN A 27 -8.57 -0.75 10.87
N ARG A 28 -9.52 -1.69 10.91
CA ARG A 28 -10.67 -1.77 10.00
C ARG A 28 -11.43 -0.46 9.87
N THR A 29 -11.86 0.13 10.97
CA THR A 29 -12.64 1.38 10.95
C THR A 29 -11.94 2.50 10.18
N ARG A 30 -10.61 2.63 10.36
CA ARG A 30 -9.83 3.63 9.64
C ARG A 30 -9.64 3.30 8.16
N LEU A 31 -9.59 2.00 7.82
CA LEU A 31 -9.42 1.54 6.45
C LEU A 31 -10.70 1.67 5.61
N GLU A 32 -11.87 1.72 6.23
CA GLU A 32 -13.16 1.86 5.56
C GLU A 32 -13.24 3.11 4.68
N ASP A 33 -12.61 4.21 5.07
CA ASP A 33 -12.65 5.47 4.32
C ASP A 33 -11.71 5.48 3.11
N PHE A 34 -10.56 4.79 3.19
CA PHE A 34 -9.47 4.95 2.21
C PHE A 34 -9.02 3.67 1.53
N PHE A 35 -9.44 2.49 2.02
CA PHE A 35 -9.00 1.18 1.57
C PHE A 35 -10.16 0.21 1.37
N THR A 36 -11.20 0.64 0.65
CA THR A 36 -12.43 -0.16 0.44
C THR A 36 -12.13 -1.54 -0.15
N GLY A 37 -11.16 -1.64 -1.07
CA GLY A 37 -10.73 -2.90 -1.64
C GLY A 37 -10.11 -3.85 -0.60
N THR A 38 -9.30 -3.34 0.34
CA THR A 38 -8.75 -4.14 1.44
C THR A 38 -9.87 -4.63 2.34
N VAL A 39 -10.73 -3.72 2.81
CA VAL A 39 -11.85 -4.06 3.70
C VAL A 39 -12.77 -5.13 3.08
N SER A 40 -13.10 -4.98 1.80
CA SER A 40 -13.93 -5.94 1.07
C SER A 40 -13.29 -7.34 0.98
N ARG A 41 -11.99 -7.41 0.68
CA ARG A 41 -11.25 -8.68 0.52
C ARG A 41 -10.94 -9.38 1.84
N THR A 42 -11.02 -8.67 2.95
CA THR A 42 -10.71 -9.17 4.29
C THR A 42 -11.89 -9.06 5.25
N LYS A 43 -13.12 -9.18 4.74
CA LYS A 43 -14.33 -9.10 5.56
C LYS A 43 -14.39 -10.20 6.64
N ASP A 44 -13.77 -11.36 6.40
CA ASP A 44 -13.61 -12.50 7.28
C ASP A 44 -12.36 -13.31 6.88
N LEU A 45 -11.99 -14.31 7.69
CA LEU A 45 -10.84 -15.18 7.40
C LEU A 45 -10.98 -15.94 6.08
N THR A 46 -12.20 -16.37 5.73
CA THR A 46 -12.44 -17.09 4.48
C THR A 46 -12.16 -16.21 3.26
N ALA A 47 -12.68 -14.99 3.26
CA ALA A 47 -12.42 -14.02 2.19
C ALA A 47 -10.94 -13.65 2.13
N THR A 48 -10.27 -13.50 3.28
CA THR A 48 -8.84 -13.22 3.35
C THR A 48 -8.02 -14.36 2.76
N LYS A 49 -8.38 -15.61 3.06
CA LYS A 49 -7.73 -16.79 2.48
C LYS A 49 -7.83 -16.80 0.95
N VAL A 50 -9.04 -16.60 0.41
CA VAL A 50 -9.25 -16.51 -1.05
C VAL A 50 -8.40 -15.40 -1.68
N PHE A 51 -8.33 -14.23 -1.03
CA PHE A 51 -7.47 -13.14 -1.49
C PHE A 51 -5.99 -13.54 -1.50
N LEU A 52 -5.49 -14.20 -0.46
CA LEU A 52 -4.09 -14.62 -0.39
C LEU A 52 -3.76 -15.70 -1.42
N GLU A 53 -4.66 -16.65 -1.65
CA GLU A 53 -4.50 -17.70 -2.67
C GLU A 53 -4.41 -17.13 -4.10
N ASP A 54 -5.05 -15.99 -4.37
CA ASP A 54 -5.04 -15.31 -5.67
C ASP A 54 -3.76 -14.47 -5.93
N ILE A 55 -2.99 -14.17 -4.88
CA ILE A 55 -1.80 -13.30 -4.97
C ILE A 55 -0.74 -13.87 -5.91
N ASP A 56 -0.44 -15.16 -5.80
CA ASP A 56 0.65 -15.76 -6.56
C ASP A 56 0.36 -15.76 -8.07
N GLN A 57 -0.89 -16.00 -8.45
CA GLN A 57 -1.32 -15.86 -9.83
C GLN A 57 -1.16 -14.42 -10.32
N LYS A 58 -1.68 -13.45 -9.59
CA LYS A 58 -1.59 -12.02 -9.95
C LYS A 58 -0.15 -11.52 -10.00
N ARG A 59 0.71 -12.05 -9.16
CA ARG A 59 2.15 -11.74 -9.18
C ARG A 59 2.81 -12.33 -10.43
N ALA A 60 2.50 -13.59 -10.78
CA ALA A 60 2.98 -14.23 -11.99
C ALA A 60 2.53 -13.50 -13.26
N GLU A 61 1.30 -12.99 -13.27
CA GLU A 61 0.75 -12.15 -14.34
C GLU A 61 1.24 -10.70 -14.32
N LYS A 62 2.09 -10.34 -13.37
CA LYS A 62 2.66 -8.99 -13.17
C LYS A 62 1.60 -7.89 -12.97
N GLN A 63 0.49 -8.21 -12.29
CA GLN A 63 -0.63 -7.30 -12.09
C GLN A 63 -0.70 -6.71 -10.69
N TYR A 64 -0.18 -7.45 -9.67
CA TYR A 64 -0.34 -7.07 -8.27
C TYR A 64 0.80 -7.60 -7.40
N TYR A 65 1.33 -6.73 -6.54
CA TYR A 65 2.47 -7.08 -5.67
C TYR A 65 2.24 -6.55 -4.25
N PRO A 66 1.61 -7.33 -3.38
CA PRO A 66 1.44 -6.96 -1.97
C PRO A 66 2.67 -7.34 -1.15
N PHE A 67 3.00 -6.45 -0.22
CA PHE A 67 4.09 -6.59 0.74
C PHE A 67 3.61 -6.29 2.15
N ILE A 68 4.34 -6.83 3.11
CA ILE A 68 4.12 -6.60 4.53
C ILE A 68 5.38 -6.04 5.18
N VAL A 69 5.21 -5.15 6.15
CA VAL A 69 6.29 -4.68 7.02
C VAL A 69 6.18 -5.40 8.35
N VAL A 70 7.23 -6.09 8.74
CA VAL A 70 7.31 -6.90 9.95
C VAL A 70 8.24 -6.24 10.95
N ASP A 71 7.82 -6.16 12.20
CA ASP A 71 8.69 -5.84 13.34
C ASP A 71 9.50 -7.08 13.71
N ASN A 72 10.82 -7.05 13.53
CA ASN A 72 11.69 -8.19 13.74
C ASN A 72 11.83 -8.60 15.22
N THR A 73 11.48 -7.70 16.17
CA THR A 73 11.50 -8.04 17.60
C THR A 73 10.29 -8.89 18.00
N THR A 74 9.12 -8.55 17.47
CA THR A 74 7.85 -9.15 17.88
C THR A 74 7.28 -10.15 16.89
N GLY A 75 7.72 -10.08 15.62
CA GLY A 75 7.12 -10.81 14.51
C GLY A 75 5.80 -10.21 14.02
N ASN A 76 5.34 -9.11 14.62
CA ASN A 76 4.05 -8.52 14.28
C ASN A 76 4.08 -7.81 12.91
N PHE A 77 2.98 -7.92 12.19
CA PHE A 77 2.74 -7.12 11.00
C PHE A 77 2.30 -5.72 11.41
N ILE A 78 3.04 -4.72 10.93
CA ILE A 78 2.85 -3.32 11.33
C ILE A 78 2.44 -2.39 10.20
N ALA A 79 2.64 -2.79 8.95
CA ALA A 79 2.20 -2.03 7.79
C ALA A 79 2.03 -2.94 6.58
N PHE A 80 1.20 -2.51 5.66
CA PHE A 80 0.97 -3.14 4.37
C PHE A 80 1.30 -2.14 3.26
N ILE A 81 1.94 -2.62 2.20
CA ILE A 81 2.26 -1.85 1.00
C ILE A 81 1.85 -2.69 -0.20
N ASP A 82 1.18 -2.12 -1.19
CA ASP A 82 0.89 -2.82 -2.43
C ASP A 82 1.22 -2.01 -3.68
N LEU A 83 1.58 -2.71 -4.75
CA LEU A 83 1.63 -2.19 -6.10
C LEU A 83 0.45 -2.77 -6.88
N LYS A 84 -0.35 -1.90 -7.45
CA LYS A 84 -1.58 -2.22 -8.20
C LYS A 84 -1.72 -1.33 -9.41
N ASN A 85 -2.73 -1.59 -10.23
CA ASN A 85 -2.95 -0.81 -11.46
C ASN A 85 -1.67 -0.70 -12.30
N VAL A 86 -0.99 -1.84 -12.44
CA VAL A 86 0.28 -1.92 -13.17
C VAL A 86 0.03 -1.79 -14.66
N ASP A 87 0.73 -0.86 -15.31
CA ASP A 87 0.71 -0.66 -16.75
C ASP A 87 2.15 -0.79 -17.29
N TRP A 88 2.44 -1.92 -17.93
CA TRP A 88 3.76 -2.20 -18.49
C TRP A 88 4.00 -1.53 -19.85
N SER A 89 2.97 -1.03 -20.49
CA SER A 89 3.11 -0.27 -21.75
C SER A 89 3.74 1.11 -21.51
N ILE A 90 3.47 1.68 -20.32
CA ILE A 90 4.08 2.90 -19.80
C ILE A 90 4.63 2.57 -18.42
N PRO A 91 5.74 1.84 -18.24
CA PRO A 91 6.12 1.20 -16.98
C PRO A 91 5.78 2.02 -15.72
N LYS A 92 4.52 1.93 -15.26
CA LYS A 92 3.98 2.67 -14.10
C LYS A 92 3.12 1.79 -13.22
N THR A 93 2.98 2.16 -11.95
CA THR A 93 2.13 1.47 -10.99
C THR A 93 1.60 2.43 -9.93
N GLU A 94 0.42 2.13 -9.40
CA GLU A 94 -0.10 2.76 -8.20
C GLU A 94 0.47 2.07 -6.96
N ILE A 95 0.93 2.86 -5.98
CA ILE A 95 1.34 2.36 -4.67
C ILE A 95 0.28 2.72 -3.63
N GLY A 96 -0.13 1.72 -2.83
CA GLY A 96 -0.94 1.89 -1.63
C GLY A 96 -0.15 1.54 -0.38
N CYS A 97 -0.43 2.20 0.74
CA CYS A 97 0.21 1.88 2.02
C CYS A 97 -0.70 2.24 3.19
N TYR A 98 -0.77 1.37 4.18
CA TYR A 98 -1.29 1.71 5.50
C TYR A 98 -0.44 1.10 6.60
N THR A 99 -0.40 1.77 7.75
CA THR A 99 0.37 1.35 8.91
C THR A 99 -0.56 1.17 10.10
N ASP A 100 -0.31 0.19 10.94
CA ASP A 100 -1.03 0.00 12.20
C ASP A 100 -0.96 1.28 13.03
N THR A 101 -2.10 1.69 13.60
CA THR A 101 -2.21 2.91 14.41
C THR A 101 -1.22 2.96 15.57
N GLN A 102 -0.88 1.81 16.15
CA GLN A 102 0.13 1.72 17.23
C GLN A 102 1.53 2.12 16.78
N PHE A 103 1.81 2.06 15.48
CA PHE A 103 3.09 2.41 14.86
C PHE A 103 3.03 3.72 14.07
N ALA A 104 1.88 4.38 14.05
CA ALA A 104 1.69 5.65 13.34
C ALA A 104 2.53 6.79 13.96
N ALA A 105 2.83 7.81 13.16
CA ALA A 105 3.58 9.02 13.55
C ALA A 105 5.02 8.79 14.08
N LYS A 106 5.57 7.58 13.96
CA LYS A 106 6.95 7.24 14.37
C LYS A 106 7.97 7.33 13.21
N GLY A 107 7.56 7.80 12.04
CA GLY A 107 8.42 7.89 10.85
C GLY A 107 8.65 6.56 10.12
N ILE A 108 8.20 5.43 10.67
CA ILE A 108 8.39 4.09 10.10
C ILE A 108 7.83 3.99 8.68
N THR A 109 6.59 4.46 8.47
CA THR A 109 5.94 4.43 7.15
C THR A 109 6.73 5.22 6.11
N THR A 110 7.23 6.40 6.46
CA THR A 110 8.02 7.23 5.54
C THR A 110 9.31 6.52 5.15
N LYS A 111 10.05 5.96 6.10
CA LYS A 111 11.27 5.19 5.81
C LYS A 111 10.98 3.96 4.95
N ALA A 112 9.95 3.19 5.30
CA ALA A 112 9.54 2.02 4.53
C ALA A 112 9.18 2.38 3.09
N MET A 113 8.38 3.44 2.90
CA MET A 113 7.97 3.92 1.59
C MET A 113 9.14 4.43 0.74
N GLN A 114 10.07 5.20 1.33
CA GLN A 114 11.27 5.67 0.62
C GLN A 114 12.08 4.49 0.09
N LEU A 115 12.43 3.57 0.98
CA LEU A 115 13.22 2.38 0.63
C LEU A 115 12.50 1.50 -0.42
N PHE A 116 11.18 1.31 -0.25
CA PHE A 116 10.41 0.47 -1.14
C PHE A 116 10.21 1.09 -2.53
N VAL A 117 10.01 2.40 -2.61
CA VAL A 117 9.88 3.12 -3.90
C VAL A 117 11.18 3.04 -4.70
N ASP A 118 12.33 3.25 -4.06
CA ASP A 118 13.63 3.14 -4.72
C ASP A 118 13.86 1.71 -5.21
N TYR A 119 13.55 0.70 -4.38
CA TYR A 119 13.56 -0.71 -4.78
C TYR A 119 12.66 -0.99 -6.00
N CYS A 120 11.47 -0.38 -6.06
CA CYS A 120 10.56 -0.59 -7.18
C CYS A 120 11.11 -0.03 -8.50
N PHE A 121 11.75 1.12 -8.46
CA PHE A 121 12.43 1.66 -9.64
C PHE A 121 13.58 0.77 -10.11
N GLU A 122 14.39 0.26 -9.18
CA GLU A 122 15.58 -0.55 -9.50
C GLU A 122 15.21 -1.97 -9.94
N GLN A 123 14.32 -2.64 -9.21
CA GLN A 123 14.07 -4.08 -9.41
C GLN A 123 12.96 -4.38 -10.40
N TYR A 124 11.91 -3.56 -10.46
CA TYR A 124 10.82 -3.75 -11.40
C TYR A 124 10.96 -2.90 -12.67
N GLY A 125 11.85 -1.92 -12.68
CA GLY A 125 12.06 -1.05 -13.84
C GLY A 125 10.91 -0.08 -14.12
N PHE A 126 10.08 0.22 -13.13
CA PHE A 126 9.06 1.25 -13.27
C PHE A 126 9.72 2.60 -13.60
N LYS A 127 9.03 3.40 -14.42
CA LYS A 127 9.44 4.77 -14.76
C LYS A 127 8.66 5.79 -13.96
N LYS A 128 7.49 5.40 -13.47
CA LYS A 128 6.61 6.22 -12.64
C LYS A 128 5.92 5.36 -11.58
N ILE A 129 5.89 5.87 -10.37
CA ILE A 129 5.04 5.36 -9.29
C ILE A 129 4.11 6.50 -8.89
N PHE A 130 2.82 6.21 -8.72
CA PHE A 130 1.85 7.21 -8.29
C PHE A 130 1.02 6.68 -7.12
N LEU A 131 0.44 7.58 -6.37
CA LEU A 131 -0.55 7.27 -5.34
C LEU A 131 -1.72 8.24 -5.42
N ARG A 132 -2.86 7.80 -4.93
CA ARG A 132 -4.08 8.61 -4.87
C ARG A 132 -4.53 8.71 -3.43
N THR A 133 -4.97 9.87 -3.01
CA THR A 133 -5.50 10.04 -1.66
C THR A 133 -6.57 11.12 -1.59
N HIS A 134 -7.49 10.97 -0.65
CA HIS A 134 -8.51 11.98 -0.38
C HIS A 134 -7.90 13.20 0.32
N HIS A 135 -8.47 14.38 0.10
CA HIS A 135 -7.96 15.63 0.67
C HIS A 135 -7.97 15.66 2.22
N SER A 136 -8.82 14.87 2.87
CA SER A 136 -8.85 14.75 4.33
C SER A 136 -7.74 13.85 4.88
N ASN A 137 -7.14 12.98 4.07
CA ASN A 137 -6.07 12.08 4.51
C ASN A 137 -4.71 12.80 4.54
N LYS A 138 -4.55 13.72 5.50
CA LYS A 138 -3.33 14.52 5.66
C LYS A 138 -2.09 13.69 5.90
N ALA A 139 -2.22 12.56 6.59
CA ALA A 139 -1.10 11.66 6.84
C ALA A 139 -0.51 11.10 5.54
N ALA A 140 -1.35 10.64 4.62
CA ALA A 140 -0.90 10.14 3.31
C ALA A 140 -0.24 11.25 2.46
N GLN A 141 -0.79 12.47 2.48
CA GLN A 141 -0.21 13.62 1.77
C GLN A 141 1.21 13.92 2.28
N VAL A 142 1.38 14.02 3.60
CA VAL A 142 2.71 14.27 4.23
C VAL A 142 3.71 13.16 3.90
N ILE A 143 3.28 11.89 3.89
CA ILE A 143 4.15 10.77 3.53
C ILE A 143 4.55 10.86 2.05
N ALA A 144 3.61 11.15 1.15
CA ALA A 144 3.87 11.31 -0.27
C ALA A 144 4.94 12.39 -0.51
N GLU A 145 4.75 13.58 0.05
CA GLU A 145 5.68 14.71 -0.08
C GLU A 145 7.08 14.37 0.47
N LYS A 146 7.17 13.75 1.66
CA LYS A 146 8.43 13.31 2.26
C LYS A 146 9.14 12.22 1.46
N CYS A 147 8.40 11.43 0.69
CA CYS A 147 8.96 10.41 -0.21
C CYS A 147 9.29 10.96 -1.61
N GLY A 148 9.15 12.27 -1.83
CA GLY A 148 9.48 12.95 -3.07
C GLY A 148 8.45 12.75 -4.19
N PHE A 149 7.20 12.48 -3.83
CA PHE A 149 6.09 12.55 -4.77
C PHE A 149 5.62 13.99 -4.92
N GLU A 150 5.26 14.37 -6.12
CA GLU A 150 4.73 15.69 -6.47
C GLU A 150 3.25 15.60 -6.81
N VAL A 151 2.48 16.65 -6.49
CA VAL A 151 1.06 16.72 -6.87
C VAL A 151 0.95 16.83 -8.38
N GLU A 152 0.19 15.94 -9.01
CA GLU A 152 -0.09 15.95 -10.45
C GLU A 152 -1.47 16.51 -10.79
N GLY A 153 -2.38 16.55 -9.83
CA GLY A 153 -3.71 17.10 -10.00
C GLY A 153 -4.75 16.46 -9.08
N THR A 154 -5.98 16.87 -9.27
CA THR A 154 -7.16 16.30 -8.59
C THR A 154 -8.12 15.76 -9.63
N ILE A 155 -8.53 14.51 -9.47
CA ILE A 155 -9.54 13.87 -10.31
C ILE A 155 -10.85 13.87 -9.53
N ARG A 156 -11.89 14.44 -10.14
CA ARG A 156 -13.21 14.53 -9.52
C ARG A 156 -13.94 13.20 -9.61
N MET A 157 -14.68 12.86 -8.53
CA MET A 157 -15.53 11.67 -8.46
C MET A 157 -14.77 10.35 -8.79
N ASP A 158 -13.55 10.21 -8.28
CA ASP A 158 -12.63 9.13 -8.66
C ASP A 158 -12.62 7.94 -7.68
N TYR A 159 -13.32 8.06 -6.57
CA TYR A 159 -13.33 7.00 -5.56
C TYR A 159 -14.67 6.91 -4.83
N LYS A 160 -15.12 5.68 -4.61
CA LYS A 160 -16.31 5.39 -3.80
C LYS A 160 -15.88 4.81 -2.45
N THR A 161 -16.20 5.51 -1.38
CA THR A 161 -15.95 5.07 0.00
C THR A 161 -16.82 3.86 0.37
N THR A 162 -16.51 3.21 1.49
CA THR A 162 -17.33 2.10 2.01
C THR A 162 -18.75 2.55 2.37
N SER A 163 -18.92 3.80 2.80
CA SER A 163 -20.25 4.41 3.06
C SER A 163 -21.04 4.69 1.78
N GLY A 164 -20.42 4.57 0.60
CA GLY A 164 -21.06 4.83 -0.70
C GLY A 164 -20.89 6.25 -1.22
N GLU A 165 -20.21 7.13 -0.48
CA GLU A 165 -19.89 8.48 -0.94
C GLU A 165 -18.90 8.44 -2.11
N ILE A 166 -19.09 9.29 -3.11
CA ILE A 166 -18.17 9.46 -4.23
C ILE A 166 -17.37 10.73 -3.99
N VAL A 167 -16.05 10.59 -3.95
CA VAL A 167 -15.12 11.65 -3.56
C VAL A 167 -14.05 11.89 -4.61
N ASP A 168 -13.47 13.10 -4.56
CA ASP A 168 -12.33 13.48 -5.38
C ASP A 168 -11.04 12.93 -4.78
N LEU A 169 -10.09 12.55 -5.64
CA LEU A 169 -8.75 12.15 -5.21
C LEU A 169 -7.68 13.07 -5.74
N ILE A 170 -6.71 13.38 -4.88
CA ILE A 170 -5.46 14.03 -5.24
C ILE A 170 -4.50 12.96 -5.74
N TYR A 171 -3.92 13.17 -6.90
CA TYR A 171 -2.89 12.34 -7.50
C TYR A 171 -1.51 12.89 -7.20
N TYR A 172 -0.65 12.06 -6.68
CA TYR A 172 0.76 12.30 -6.44
C TYR A 172 1.59 11.35 -7.30
N GLY A 173 2.57 11.86 -8.02
CA GLY A 173 3.47 11.06 -8.85
C GLY A 173 4.93 11.25 -8.49
N LYS A 174 5.72 10.18 -8.65
CA LYS A 174 7.18 10.20 -8.61
C LYS A 174 7.70 9.51 -9.86
N VAL A 175 8.54 10.19 -10.60
CA VAL A 175 9.22 9.64 -11.78
C VAL A 175 10.67 9.33 -11.45
N ILE A 176 11.22 8.30 -12.12
CA ILE A 176 12.65 8.02 -12.02
C ILE A 176 13.43 9.23 -12.57
N LYS A 177 14.38 9.74 -11.80
CA LYS A 177 15.30 10.74 -12.30
C LYS A 177 16.30 10.05 -13.22
N GLY A 178 16.36 10.52 -14.47
CA GLY A 178 17.33 10.06 -15.45
C GLY A 178 18.77 10.42 -15.06
#